data_933033fa2a61375bea925e169a3628e5
#
_entry.id   933033fa2a61375bea925e169a3628e5
#
_cell.length_a   1.000
_cell.length_b   1.000
_cell.length_c   1.000
_cell.angle_alpha   90.00
_cell.angle_beta   90.00
_cell.angle_gamma   90.00
#
_symmetry.space_group_name_H-M   'P 1'
#
loop_
_entity.id
_entity.type
_entity.pdbx_description
1 polymer ?
#
loop_
_entity_poly.entity_id
_entity_poly.type
_entity_poly.pdbx_seq_one_letter_code
_entity_poly.pdbx_strand_id
1 'polypeptide(L)'
;RYFSNNLLHDAEGEIARTYFQKRNLKVQTMRSFGLGYAHNGYENLVNFLKEKNIDLEKALQLGLIGRNNDGRVYDKQAGRIIFPIFSPNGRVVAFAGRKLREDDSGGKYINSPESIIYIKGRILYGLSHAKDDIRKIDKAIIVEGYMDLISLYQAGVKNVVAVSGTALTDDQAQLLSRYTKNVVLLFDADAAGIKASMRSIEILLKRDFDVKISTLPKGEDPDSYVTKFGKESFDEIIKRAENFLEYQTEYYETQGMFDDPTKMAEAIRDLVKPIAL
;
A
#
# COMPACT_ATOMS: atom_id res chain seq x y z
N ARG A 1 11.12 14.42 -9.13
CA ARG A 1 12.37 14.33 -9.93
C ARG A 1 13.62 14.19 -9.05
N TYR A 2 13.80 15.01 -7.98
CA TYR A 2 14.99 14.97 -7.12
C TYR A 2 15.29 13.56 -6.62
N PHE A 3 14.38 12.94 -5.86
CA PHE A 3 14.56 11.59 -5.33
C PHE A 3 14.75 10.51 -6.41
N SER A 4 14.08 10.64 -7.56
CA SER A 4 14.23 9.70 -8.66
C SER A 4 15.61 9.81 -9.34
N ASN A 5 16.15 11.02 -9.48
CA ASN A 5 17.51 11.22 -9.95
C ASN A 5 18.52 10.61 -9.00
N ASN A 6 18.38 10.84 -7.68
CA ASN A 6 19.26 10.24 -6.68
C ASN A 6 19.24 8.70 -6.75
N LEU A 7 18.08 8.09 -6.95
CA LEU A 7 18.00 6.64 -7.10
C LEU A 7 18.71 6.15 -8.38
N LEU A 8 18.43 6.79 -9.52
CA LEU A 8 18.78 6.23 -10.83
C LEU A 8 20.19 6.61 -11.30
N HIS A 9 20.71 7.76 -10.85
CA HIS A 9 21.91 8.34 -11.45
C HIS A 9 23.00 8.70 -10.44
N ASP A 10 22.68 8.76 -9.15
CA ASP A 10 23.64 9.14 -8.12
C ASP A 10 24.40 7.92 -7.56
N ALA A 11 25.67 8.10 -7.20
CA ALA A 11 26.48 7.05 -6.58
C ALA A 11 25.90 6.58 -5.24
N GLU A 12 25.43 7.50 -4.39
CA GLU A 12 24.79 7.17 -3.11
C GLU A 12 23.49 6.36 -3.27
N GLY A 13 22.85 6.44 -4.44
CA GLY A 13 21.65 5.65 -4.76
C GLY A 13 21.91 4.15 -4.92
N GLU A 14 23.18 3.70 -4.95
CA GLU A 14 23.54 2.29 -5.16
C GLU A 14 22.93 1.37 -4.10
N ILE A 15 22.88 1.80 -2.84
CA ILE A 15 22.26 1.01 -1.76
C ILE A 15 20.77 0.75 -2.02
N ALA A 16 20.06 1.74 -2.55
CA ALA A 16 18.65 1.61 -2.89
C ALA A 16 18.43 0.79 -4.17
N ARG A 17 19.32 0.94 -5.18
CA ARG A 17 19.31 0.09 -6.39
C ARG A 17 19.54 -1.37 -6.04
N THR A 18 20.52 -1.67 -5.19
CA THR A 18 20.79 -3.03 -4.69
C THR A 18 19.58 -3.63 -3.97
N TYR A 19 18.86 -2.82 -3.16
CA TYR A 19 17.62 -3.27 -2.53
C TYR A 19 16.57 -3.68 -3.55
N PHE A 20 16.36 -2.88 -4.59
CA PHE A 20 15.39 -3.19 -5.64
C PHE A 20 15.83 -4.36 -6.53
N GLN A 21 17.12 -4.49 -6.81
CA GLN A 21 17.67 -5.63 -7.55
C GLN A 21 17.43 -6.95 -6.83
N LYS A 22 17.65 -6.99 -5.50
CA LYS A 22 17.36 -8.19 -4.68
C LYS A 22 15.87 -8.58 -4.72
N ARG A 23 14.99 -7.65 -5.05
CA ARG A 23 13.54 -7.87 -5.24
C ARG A 23 13.15 -8.01 -6.71
N ASN A 24 14.11 -8.20 -7.60
CA ASN A 24 13.91 -8.33 -9.04
C ASN A 24 13.11 -7.16 -9.68
N LEU A 25 13.17 -5.96 -9.07
CA LEU A 25 12.43 -4.82 -9.60
C LEU A 25 13.18 -4.19 -10.79
N LYS A 26 12.49 -4.08 -11.93
CA LYS A 26 13.03 -3.52 -13.17
C LYS A 26 13.10 -2.00 -13.11
N VAL A 27 14.13 -1.42 -13.74
CA VAL A 27 14.32 0.03 -13.84
C VAL A 27 13.10 0.72 -14.47
N GLN A 28 12.47 0.08 -15.47
CA GLN A 28 11.26 0.62 -16.10
C GLN A 28 10.11 0.76 -15.08
N THR A 29 9.93 -0.21 -14.20
CA THR A 29 8.93 -0.16 -13.12
C THR A 29 9.27 0.94 -12.11
N MET A 30 10.55 1.05 -11.70
CA MET A 30 10.99 2.14 -10.83
C MET A 30 10.65 3.51 -11.41
N ARG A 31 10.89 3.71 -12.71
CA ARG A 31 10.55 4.95 -13.43
C ARG A 31 9.06 5.19 -13.52
N SER A 32 8.28 4.16 -13.82
CA SER A 32 6.82 4.26 -13.93
C SER A 32 6.17 4.72 -12.62
N PHE A 33 6.64 4.20 -11.48
CA PHE A 33 6.18 4.60 -10.15
C PHE A 33 6.91 5.83 -9.58
N GLY A 34 7.91 6.36 -10.31
CA GLY A 34 8.70 7.50 -9.87
C GLY A 34 9.49 7.24 -8.60
N LEU A 35 9.86 5.97 -8.34
CA LEU A 35 10.60 5.58 -7.14
C LEU A 35 11.88 6.40 -7.00
N GLY A 36 12.29 6.63 -5.78
CA GLY A 36 13.42 7.49 -5.47
C GLY A 36 14.24 7.05 -4.28
N TYR A 37 15.29 7.80 -4.01
CA TYR A 37 16.13 7.68 -2.84
C TYR A 37 16.39 9.05 -2.23
N ALA A 38 16.22 9.19 -0.93
CA ALA A 38 16.66 10.35 -0.18
C ALA A 38 18.05 10.06 0.38
N HIS A 39 19.04 10.88 0.04
CA HIS A 39 20.41 10.72 0.52
C HIS A 39 20.49 10.60 2.04
N ASN A 40 21.50 9.90 2.51
CA ASN A 40 21.78 9.82 3.94
C ASN A 40 22.39 11.14 4.41
N GLY A 41 21.63 11.88 5.24
CA GLY A 41 22.00 13.21 5.73
C GLY A 41 20.77 14.11 5.81
N TYR A 42 20.79 15.00 6.76
CA TYR A 42 19.57 15.74 7.12
C TYR A 42 19.41 17.09 6.40
N GLU A 43 20.29 17.44 5.45
CA GLU A 43 20.28 18.75 4.79
C GLU A 43 20.27 18.67 3.25
N ASN A 44 20.28 17.48 2.67
CA ASN A 44 20.40 17.29 1.21
C ASN A 44 19.19 17.86 0.44
N LEU A 45 17.97 17.51 0.86
CA LEU A 45 16.76 18.05 0.27
C LEU A 45 16.61 19.55 0.61
N VAL A 46 16.90 19.94 1.85
CA VAL A 46 16.85 21.36 2.27
C VAL A 46 17.73 22.23 1.38
N ASN A 47 18.97 21.80 1.13
CA ASN A 47 19.92 22.54 0.27
C ASN A 47 19.42 22.57 -1.18
N PHE A 48 18.95 21.46 -1.72
CA PHE A 48 18.34 21.42 -3.05
C PHE A 48 17.15 22.38 -3.18
N LEU A 49 16.28 22.45 -2.17
CA LEU A 49 15.13 23.37 -2.18
C LEU A 49 15.59 24.84 -2.19
N LYS A 50 16.62 25.18 -1.40
CA LYS A 50 17.22 26.51 -1.38
C LYS A 50 17.84 26.88 -2.73
N GLU A 51 18.63 26.00 -3.33
CA GLU A 51 19.24 26.20 -4.65
C GLU A 51 18.19 26.44 -5.76
N LYS A 52 17.04 25.78 -5.64
CA LYS A 52 15.93 25.94 -6.59
C LYS A 52 14.99 27.09 -6.24
N ASN A 53 15.28 27.87 -5.21
CA ASN A 53 14.43 28.95 -4.70
C ASN A 53 13.00 28.47 -4.37
N ILE A 54 12.86 27.24 -3.83
CA ILE A 54 11.59 26.68 -3.40
C ILE A 54 11.32 27.10 -1.96
N ASP A 55 10.11 27.57 -1.70
CA ASP A 55 9.66 28.01 -0.39
C ASP A 55 9.71 26.87 0.65
N LEU A 56 10.58 27.02 1.66
CA LEU A 56 10.75 26.04 2.72
C LEU A 56 9.53 25.91 3.63
N GLU A 57 8.73 26.96 3.82
CA GLU A 57 7.51 26.87 4.63
C GLU A 57 6.48 25.95 3.96
N LYS A 58 6.37 25.98 2.63
CA LYS A 58 5.55 25.01 1.89
C LYS A 58 6.08 23.59 2.03
N ALA A 59 7.40 23.42 1.99
CA ALA A 59 8.02 22.10 2.18
C ALA A 59 7.79 21.54 3.60
N LEU A 60 7.79 22.41 4.62
CA LEU A 60 7.42 22.08 6.01
C LEU A 60 5.95 21.66 6.10
N GLN A 61 5.03 22.46 5.53
CA GLN A 61 3.59 22.16 5.52
C GLN A 61 3.27 20.82 4.84
N LEU A 62 4.01 20.46 3.82
CA LEU A 62 3.89 19.16 3.14
C LEU A 62 4.65 18.02 3.83
N GLY A 63 5.36 18.31 4.92
CA GLY A 63 6.13 17.35 5.69
C GLY A 63 7.30 16.72 4.94
N LEU A 64 7.84 17.38 3.93
CA LEU A 64 9.05 16.96 3.20
C LEU A 64 10.30 17.19 4.06
N ILE A 65 10.31 18.27 4.79
CA ILE A 65 11.33 18.65 5.77
C ILE A 65 10.69 18.85 7.14
N GLY A 66 11.47 18.78 8.19
CA GLY A 66 11.07 19.09 9.57
C GLY A 66 11.78 20.31 10.11
N ARG A 67 11.35 20.79 11.27
CA ARG A 67 12.03 21.82 12.05
C ARG A 67 12.23 21.30 13.48
N ASN A 68 13.46 21.36 13.99
CA ASN A 68 13.75 20.97 15.36
C ASN A 68 13.46 22.13 16.35
N ASN A 69 13.66 21.89 17.62
CA ASN A 69 13.41 22.87 18.69
C ASN A 69 14.32 24.12 18.57
N ASP A 70 15.49 23.99 17.97
CA ASP A 70 16.44 25.09 17.73
C ASP A 70 16.13 25.89 16.46
N GLY A 71 15.00 25.57 15.79
CA GLY A 71 14.57 26.23 14.56
C GLY A 71 15.26 25.75 13.28
N ARG A 72 16.22 24.81 13.36
CA ARG A 72 16.90 24.24 12.19
C ARG A 72 15.98 23.32 11.41
N VAL A 73 16.00 23.47 10.09
CA VAL A 73 15.24 22.59 9.18
C VAL A 73 16.08 21.36 8.79
N TYR A 74 15.42 20.22 8.61
CA TYR A 74 16.06 18.96 8.30
C TYR A 74 15.21 18.06 7.38
N ASP A 75 15.86 17.14 6.67
CA ASP A 75 15.23 16.18 5.75
C ASP A 75 14.53 15.06 6.55
N LYS A 76 13.21 14.96 6.47
CA LYS A 76 12.43 13.94 7.20
C LYS A 76 12.63 12.51 6.66
N GLN A 77 13.02 12.37 5.41
CA GLN A 77 13.11 11.08 4.71
C GLN A 77 14.56 10.63 4.49
N ALA A 78 15.54 11.22 5.18
CA ALA A 78 16.97 10.92 5.02
C ALA A 78 17.25 9.41 5.07
N GLY A 79 18.07 8.89 4.14
CA GLY A 79 18.49 7.50 4.06
C GLY A 79 17.41 6.51 3.59
N ARG A 80 16.26 6.98 3.09
CA ARG A 80 15.10 6.13 2.78
C ARG A 80 14.87 5.96 1.29
N ILE A 81 14.34 4.81 0.91
CA ILE A 81 13.71 4.61 -0.40
C ILE A 81 12.39 5.38 -0.40
N ILE A 82 12.14 6.10 -1.48
CA ILE A 82 10.98 6.97 -1.63
C ILE A 82 9.97 6.39 -2.60
N PHE A 83 8.73 6.30 -2.14
CA PHE A 83 7.56 5.92 -2.91
C PHE A 83 6.67 7.16 -3.06
N PRO A 84 6.61 7.77 -4.26
CA PRO A 84 5.67 8.86 -4.49
C PRO A 84 4.23 8.35 -4.41
N ILE A 85 3.38 9.11 -3.73
CA ILE A 85 1.95 8.85 -3.63
C ILE A 85 1.24 9.77 -4.61
N PHE A 86 0.47 9.18 -5.52
CA PHE A 86 -0.23 9.91 -6.57
C PHE A 86 -1.71 10.07 -6.24
N SER A 87 -2.26 11.23 -6.55
CA SER A 87 -3.71 11.40 -6.67
C SER A 87 -4.27 10.55 -7.83
N PRO A 88 -5.57 10.29 -7.89
CA PRO A 88 -6.17 9.56 -9.02
C PRO A 88 -5.89 10.18 -10.39
N ASN A 89 -5.58 11.50 -10.42
CA ASN A 89 -5.23 12.24 -11.63
C ASN A 89 -3.72 12.19 -11.98
N GLY A 90 -2.92 11.38 -11.28
CA GLY A 90 -1.49 11.20 -11.57
C GLY A 90 -0.57 12.33 -11.06
N ARG A 91 -1.04 13.22 -10.17
CA ARG A 91 -0.19 14.23 -9.53
C ARG A 91 0.39 13.69 -8.24
N VAL A 92 1.68 13.89 -7.98
CA VAL A 92 2.31 13.56 -6.71
C VAL A 92 1.73 14.45 -5.61
N VAL A 93 1.18 13.85 -4.56
CA VAL A 93 0.55 14.55 -3.42
C VAL A 93 1.25 14.28 -2.10
N ALA A 94 2.02 13.19 -2.00
CA ALA A 94 2.77 12.82 -0.81
C ALA A 94 3.90 11.86 -1.15
N PHE A 95 4.66 11.48 -0.14
CA PHE A 95 5.71 10.48 -0.24
C PHE A 95 5.64 9.51 0.94
N ALA A 96 6.00 8.26 0.70
CA ALA A 96 6.34 7.31 1.74
C ALA A 96 7.83 6.98 1.65
N GLY A 97 8.50 6.90 2.79
CA GLY A 97 9.91 6.54 2.88
C GLY A 97 10.12 5.24 3.65
N ARG A 98 10.71 4.24 3.01
CA ARG A 98 11.06 2.97 3.62
C ARG A 98 12.53 2.97 4.05
N LYS A 99 12.80 2.62 5.31
CA LYS A 99 14.18 2.46 5.78
C LYS A 99 14.87 1.29 5.07
N LEU A 100 16.18 1.45 4.82
CA LEU A 100 17.01 0.43 4.18
C LEU A 100 17.69 -0.49 5.18
N ARG A 101 18.03 0.00 6.36
CA ARG A 101 18.69 -0.73 7.42
C ARG A 101 17.73 -0.93 8.59
N GLU A 102 17.84 -2.05 9.29
CA GLU A 102 16.97 -2.34 10.43
C GLU A 102 17.28 -1.45 11.64
N ASP A 103 18.55 -1.09 11.83
CA ASP A 103 19.06 -0.20 12.87
C ASP A 103 18.77 1.30 12.63
N ASP A 104 18.31 1.68 11.43
CA ASP A 104 17.84 3.03 11.17
C ASP A 104 16.69 3.40 12.12
N SER A 105 16.73 4.62 12.68
CA SER A 105 15.70 5.09 13.59
C SER A 105 14.32 5.22 12.96
N GLY A 106 13.27 5.02 13.75
CA GLY A 106 11.88 5.18 13.33
C GLY A 106 11.27 3.94 12.65
N GLY A 107 10.02 4.06 12.26
CA GLY A 107 9.26 2.97 11.65
C GLY A 107 9.80 2.49 10.30
N LYS A 108 9.49 1.24 9.95
CA LYS A 108 9.84 0.63 8.64
C LYS A 108 9.41 1.53 7.49
N TYR A 109 8.22 2.10 7.56
CA TYR A 109 7.71 3.13 6.66
C TYR A 109 7.36 4.41 7.42
N ILE A 110 7.66 5.57 6.82
CA ILE A 110 7.23 6.89 7.26
C ILE A 110 6.52 7.55 6.09
N ASN A 111 5.23 7.83 6.25
CA ASN A 111 4.45 8.57 5.26
C ASN A 111 4.55 10.08 5.53
N SER A 112 4.36 10.90 4.49
CA SER A 112 4.07 12.32 4.66
C SER A 112 2.91 12.49 5.64
N PRO A 113 2.92 13.52 6.49
CA PRO A 113 1.75 13.87 7.29
C PRO A 113 0.59 14.29 6.38
N GLU A 114 -0.61 14.31 6.93
CA GLU A 114 -1.75 14.90 6.23
C GLU A 114 -1.51 16.38 5.92
N SER A 115 -2.03 16.81 4.80
CA SER A 115 -1.86 18.20 4.31
C SER A 115 -3.09 18.59 3.48
N ILE A 116 -3.11 19.86 3.03
CA ILE A 116 -4.18 20.37 2.15
C ILE A 116 -4.34 19.60 0.83
N ILE A 117 -3.29 18.88 0.40
CA ILE A 117 -3.29 18.08 -0.86
C ILE A 117 -3.23 16.58 -0.62
N TYR A 118 -3.08 16.13 0.62
CA TYR A 118 -2.96 14.72 0.96
C TYR A 118 -3.71 14.39 2.24
N ILE A 119 -4.76 13.59 2.11
CA ILE A 119 -5.47 12.96 3.21
C ILE A 119 -5.32 11.45 3.00
N LYS A 120 -4.56 10.79 3.86
CA LYS A 120 -4.18 9.38 3.71
C LYS A 120 -5.38 8.47 3.52
N GLY A 121 -6.43 8.69 4.31
CA GLY A 121 -7.68 7.92 4.24
C GLY A 121 -8.48 8.11 2.95
N ARG A 122 -8.07 9.01 2.05
CA ARG A 122 -8.76 9.30 0.77
C ARG A 122 -7.95 8.89 -0.45
N ILE A 123 -6.81 8.25 -0.26
CA ILE A 123 -5.91 7.83 -1.34
C ILE A 123 -5.75 6.30 -1.29
N LEU A 124 -5.90 5.67 -2.45
CA LEU A 124 -5.45 4.30 -2.70
C LEU A 124 -4.16 4.36 -3.51
N TYR A 125 -3.10 3.79 -2.96
CA TYR A 125 -1.81 3.74 -3.66
C TYR A 125 -1.95 2.92 -4.96
N GLY A 126 -1.34 3.40 -6.03
CA GLY A 126 -1.40 2.75 -7.34
C GLY A 126 -2.66 3.01 -8.15
N LEU A 127 -3.72 3.61 -7.58
CA LEU A 127 -4.99 3.81 -8.29
C LEU A 127 -4.81 4.62 -9.59
N SER A 128 -3.92 5.61 -9.63
CA SER A 128 -3.62 6.37 -10.86
C SER A 128 -3.10 5.51 -12.00
N HIS A 129 -2.43 4.39 -11.68
CA HIS A 129 -1.90 3.42 -12.64
C HIS A 129 -2.90 2.31 -12.98
N ALA A 130 -3.78 1.97 -12.03
CA ALA A 130 -4.66 0.81 -12.10
C ALA A 130 -6.07 1.11 -12.61
N LYS A 131 -6.54 2.36 -12.52
CA LYS A 131 -7.95 2.74 -12.72
C LYS A 131 -8.56 2.29 -14.05
N ASP A 132 -7.78 2.34 -15.13
CA ASP A 132 -8.27 1.99 -16.47
C ASP A 132 -8.36 0.46 -16.64
N ASP A 133 -7.39 -0.28 -16.08
CA ASP A 133 -7.44 -1.74 -16.05
C ASP A 133 -8.53 -2.24 -15.08
N ILE A 134 -8.76 -1.58 -13.94
CA ILE A 134 -9.87 -1.88 -13.03
C ILE A 134 -11.21 -1.77 -13.76
N ARG A 135 -11.43 -0.67 -14.48
CA ARG A 135 -12.67 -0.48 -15.27
C ARG A 135 -12.83 -1.53 -16.37
N LYS A 136 -11.74 -1.82 -17.10
CA LYS A 136 -11.75 -2.78 -18.20
C LYS A 136 -12.04 -4.20 -17.75
N ILE A 137 -11.48 -4.61 -16.61
CA ILE A 137 -11.61 -5.97 -16.03
C ILE A 137 -12.86 -6.05 -15.15
N ASP A 138 -13.41 -4.88 -14.74
CA ASP A 138 -14.46 -4.72 -13.74
C ASP A 138 -14.14 -5.44 -12.43
N LYS A 139 -12.91 -5.34 -11.97
CA LYS A 139 -12.42 -5.95 -10.73
C LYS A 139 -11.20 -5.24 -10.20
N ALA A 140 -11.12 -5.00 -8.88
CA ALA A 140 -9.93 -4.52 -8.21
C ALA A 140 -9.38 -5.58 -7.24
N ILE A 141 -8.07 -5.68 -7.15
CA ILE A 141 -7.36 -6.44 -6.12
C ILE A 141 -6.83 -5.42 -5.10
N ILE A 142 -7.13 -5.61 -3.82
CA ILE A 142 -6.68 -4.73 -2.75
C ILE A 142 -5.63 -5.46 -1.93
N VAL A 143 -4.42 -4.89 -1.85
CA VAL A 143 -3.29 -5.41 -1.07
C VAL A 143 -2.91 -4.43 0.03
N GLU A 144 -1.99 -4.81 0.94
CA GLU A 144 -1.60 -3.96 2.06
C GLU A 144 -0.50 -2.97 1.70
N GLY A 145 0.56 -3.42 1.03
CA GLY A 145 1.83 -2.74 0.95
C GLY A 145 2.18 -2.12 -0.41
N TYR A 146 3.15 -1.20 -0.37
CA TYR A 146 3.70 -0.56 -1.57
C TYR A 146 4.40 -1.57 -2.49
N MET A 147 5.21 -2.46 -1.91
CA MET A 147 5.97 -3.43 -2.68
C MET A 147 5.09 -4.50 -3.28
N ASP A 148 4.09 -4.98 -2.54
CA ASP A 148 3.12 -5.96 -3.04
C ASP A 148 2.48 -5.48 -4.33
N LEU A 149 1.96 -4.26 -4.31
CA LEU A 149 1.38 -3.64 -5.49
C LEU A 149 2.38 -3.50 -6.64
N ILE A 150 3.59 -2.99 -6.36
CA ILE A 150 4.57 -2.71 -7.42
C ILE A 150 5.04 -4.00 -8.09
N SER A 151 5.25 -5.06 -7.32
CA SER A 151 5.67 -6.36 -7.83
C SER A 151 4.58 -7.05 -8.64
N LEU A 152 3.33 -7.01 -8.16
CA LEU A 152 2.17 -7.46 -8.91
C LEU A 152 2.01 -6.68 -10.22
N TYR A 153 2.11 -5.35 -10.15
CA TYR A 153 2.03 -4.50 -11.33
C TYR A 153 3.15 -4.81 -12.35
N GLN A 154 4.38 -5.03 -11.89
CA GLN A 154 5.49 -5.44 -12.74
C GLN A 154 5.24 -6.79 -13.43
N ALA A 155 4.67 -7.74 -12.72
CA ALA A 155 4.29 -9.06 -13.26
C ALA A 155 3.14 -9.00 -14.26
N GLY A 156 2.46 -7.85 -14.39
CA GLY A 156 1.35 -7.67 -15.34
C GLY A 156 -0.04 -7.75 -14.72
N VAL A 157 -0.14 -7.82 -13.38
CA VAL A 157 -1.41 -7.65 -12.65
C VAL A 157 -1.65 -6.15 -12.48
N LYS A 158 -2.44 -5.56 -13.38
CA LYS A 158 -2.58 -4.09 -13.48
C LYS A 158 -3.73 -3.51 -12.69
N ASN A 159 -4.71 -4.30 -12.29
CA ASN A 159 -5.91 -3.90 -11.56
C ASN A 159 -5.75 -3.98 -10.04
N VAL A 160 -4.55 -3.66 -9.52
CA VAL A 160 -4.20 -3.73 -8.10
C VAL A 160 -4.06 -2.35 -7.48
N VAL A 161 -4.55 -2.19 -6.25
CA VAL A 161 -4.41 -0.99 -5.41
C VAL A 161 -3.97 -1.39 -4.00
N ALA A 162 -3.32 -0.46 -3.26
CA ALA A 162 -2.91 -0.74 -1.90
C ALA A 162 -3.44 0.30 -0.90
N VAL A 163 -3.79 -0.18 0.31
CA VAL A 163 -4.23 0.67 1.43
C VAL A 163 -3.07 1.33 2.18
N SER A 164 -1.83 0.85 1.97
CA SER A 164 -0.56 1.46 2.41
C SER A 164 -0.43 1.67 3.92
N GLY A 165 -0.61 0.58 4.69
CA GLY A 165 -0.31 0.53 6.13
C GLY A 165 -1.42 1.09 7.02
N THR A 166 -2.67 1.01 6.57
CA THR A 166 -3.89 1.21 7.37
C THR A 166 -4.97 0.23 6.91
N ALA A 167 -5.96 -0.05 7.75
CA ALA A 167 -7.18 -0.69 7.26
C ALA A 167 -7.84 0.19 6.18
N LEU A 168 -8.59 -0.42 5.27
CA LEU A 168 -9.40 0.30 4.28
C LEU A 168 -10.31 1.30 4.99
N THR A 169 -10.46 2.48 4.42
CA THR A 169 -11.38 3.50 4.94
C THR A 169 -12.64 3.60 4.07
N ASP A 170 -13.67 4.21 4.64
CA ASP A 170 -14.92 4.47 3.93
C ASP A 170 -14.72 5.41 2.71
N ASP A 171 -13.88 6.45 2.85
CA ASP A 171 -13.52 7.34 1.75
C ASP A 171 -12.75 6.62 0.63
N GLN A 172 -11.86 5.66 0.97
CA GLN A 172 -11.16 4.84 -0.01
C GLN A 172 -12.12 3.89 -0.75
N ALA A 173 -13.05 3.27 -0.04
CA ALA A 173 -14.09 2.44 -0.65
C ALA A 173 -15.00 3.30 -1.56
N GLN A 174 -15.40 4.49 -1.13
CA GLN A 174 -16.15 5.44 -1.96
C GLN A 174 -15.36 5.86 -3.22
N LEU A 175 -14.06 6.07 -3.09
CA LEU A 175 -13.21 6.38 -4.24
C LEU A 175 -13.18 5.21 -5.22
N LEU A 176 -12.99 3.98 -4.73
CA LEU A 176 -12.90 2.78 -5.57
C LEU A 176 -14.23 2.45 -6.25
N SER A 177 -15.37 2.72 -5.61
CA SER A 177 -16.72 2.45 -6.17
C SER A 177 -17.02 3.19 -7.48
N ARG A 178 -16.24 4.21 -7.83
CA ARG A 178 -16.32 4.93 -9.11
C ARG A 178 -15.74 4.14 -10.29
N TYR A 179 -15.04 3.05 -9.99
CA TYR A 179 -14.30 2.27 -10.99
C TYR A 179 -14.82 0.84 -11.12
N THR A 180 -15.19 0.21 -10.00
CA THR A 180 -15.78 -1.13 -9.92
C THR A 180 -16.49 -1.34 -8.59
N LYS A 181 -17.37 -2.34 -8.54
CA LYS A 181 -17.98 -2.89 -7.32
C LYS A 181 -17.44 -4.28 -6.97
N ASN A 182 -16.62 -4.87 -7.83
CA ASN A 182 -16.07 -6.21 -7.63
C ASN A 182 -14.64 -6.11 -7.07
N VAL A 183 -14.41 -6.66 -5.89
CA VAL A 183 -13.10 -6.61 -5.23
C VAL A 183 -12.65 -7.98 -4.75
N VAL A 184 -11.34 -8.19 -4.82
CA VAL A 184 -10.65 -9.28 -4.13
C VAL A 184 -9.73 -8.67 -3.10
N LEU A 185 -9.94 -8.99 -1.82
CA LEU A 185 -9.00 -8.66 -0.74
C LEU A 185 -7.90 -9.71 -0.70
N LEU A 186 -6.67 -9.27 -0.70
CA LEU A 186 -5.47 -10.10 -0.58
C LEU A 186 -4.54 -9.47 0.46
N PHE A 187 -4.83 -9.75 1.72
CA PHE A 187 -4.07 -9.26 2.87
C PHE A 187 -3.20 -10.38 3.45
N ASP A 188 -2.24 -10.00 4.27
CA ASP A 188 -1.34 -10.96 4.89
C ASP A 188 -2.10 -11.96 5.77
N ALA A 189 -1.69 -13.20 5.78
CA ALA A 189 -2.34 -14.28 6.55
C ALA A 189 -2.01 -14.23 8.06
N ASP A 190 -1.43 -13.15 8.56
CA ASP A 190 -1.18 -12.94 9.98
C ASP A 190 -2.42 -12.36 10.70
N ALA A 191 -2.40 -12.34 12.04
CA ALA A 191 -3.52 -11.86 12.84
C ALA A 191 -3.90 -10.39 12.57
N ALA A 192 -2.93 -9.56 12.16
CA ALA A 192 -3.17 -8.15 11.83
C ALA A 192 -3.87 -8.02 10.47
N GLY A 193 -3.42 -8.75 9.45
CA GLY A 193 -4.02 -8.78 8.12
C GLY A 193 -5.43 -9.37 8.13
N ILE A 194 -5.67 -10.46 8.89
CA ILE A 194 -7.02 -11.02 9.07
C ILE A 194 -7.96 -9.98 9.69
N LYS A 195 -7.53 -9.29 10.75
CA LYS A 195 -8.33 -8.24 11.39
C LYS A 195 -8.59 -7.06 10.45
N ALA A 196 -7.61 -6.70 9.62
CA ALA A 196 -7.76 -5.67 8.60
C ALA A 196 -8.73 -6.10 7.50
N SER A 197 -8.70 -7.37 7.07
CA SER A 197 -9.66 -7.97 6.13
C SER A 197 -11.09 -7.87 6.66
N MET A 198 -11.35 -8.31 7.89
CA MET A 198 -12.69 -8.27 8.51
C MET A 198 -13.26 -6.85 8.54
N ARG A 199 -12.46 -5.86 8.93
CA ARG A 199 -12.87 -4.45 8.90
C ARG A 199 -13.15 -3.95 7.49
N SER A 200 -12.33 -4.36 6.53
CA SER A 200 -12.47 -3.94 5.14
C SER A 200 -13.74 -4.52 4.50
N ILE A 201 -14.10 -5.77 4.84
CA ILE A 201 -15.34 -6.41 4.41
C ILE A 201 -16.56 -5.57 4.83
N GLU A 202 -16.67 -5.21 6.12
CA GLU A 202 -17.80 -4.40 6.61
C GLU A 202 -17.94 -3.07 5.85
N ILE A 203 -16.82 -2.39 5.59
CA ILE A 203 -16.80 -1.10 4.87
C ILE A 203 -17.24 -1.27 3.41
N LEU A 204 -16.76 -2.33 2.75
CA LEU A 204 -17.07 -2.60 1.35
C LEU A 204 -18.54 -3.00 1.17
N LEU A 205 -19.06 -3.89 2.02
CA LEU A 205 -20.46 -4.34 1.96
C LEU A 205 -21.44 -3.20 2.17
N LYS A 206 -21.17 -2.26 3.10
CA LYS A 206 -21.98 -1.03 3.28
C LYS A 206 -22.10 -0.17 2.02
N ARG A 207 -21.23 -0.41 1.05
CA ARG A 207 -21.19 0.32 -0.22
C ARG A 207 -21.50 -0.57 -1.42
N ASP A 208 -22.21 -1.69 -1.20
CA ASP A 208 -22.66 -2.62 -2.22
C ASP A 208 -21.53 -3.19 -3.09
N PHE A 209 -20.38 -3.52 -2.49
CA PHE A 209 -19.35 -4.25 -3.19
C PHE A 209 -19.59 -5.76 -3.12
N ASP A 210 -19.31 -6.45 -4.22
CA ASP A 210 -19.08 -7.90 -4.24
C ASP A 210 -17.65 -8.15 -3.75
N VAL A 211 -17.53 -8.78 -2.57
CA VAL A 211 -16.27 -8.96 -1.87
C VAL A 211 -15.88 -10.43 -1.87
N LYS A 212 -14.72 -10.70 -2.45
CA LYS A 212 -14.05 -11.99 -2.36
C LYS A 212 -12.74 -11.85 -1.60
N ILE A 213 -12.33 -12.92 -0.94
CA ILE A 213 -11.06 -13.00 -0.23
C ILE A 213 -10.18 -14.04 -0.91
N SER A 214 -8.92 -13.71 -1.05
CA SER A 214 -7.89 -14.63 -1.51
C SER A 214 -6.78 -14.69 -0.48
N THR A 215 -6.23 -15.87 -0.26
CA THR A 215 -5.11 -16.10 0.66
C THR A 215 -3.93 -16.69 -0.11
N LEU A 216 -2.73 -16.35 0.31
CA LEU A 216 -1.50 -16.92 -0.22
C LEU A 216 -1.03 -18.08 0.67
N PRO A 217 -0.21 -18.99 0.15
CA PRO A 217 0.42 -20.03 0.96
C PRO A 217 1.19 -19.43 2.14
N LYS A 218 1.20 -20.14 3.27
CA LYS A 218 1.86 -19.69 4.49
C LYS A 218 3.32 -19.27 4.24
N GLY A 219 3.66 -18.08 4.68
CA GLY A 219 5.00 -17.51 4.55
C GLY A 219 5.25 -16.75 3.25
N GLU A 220 4.27 -16.65 2.37
CA GLU A 220 4.33 -15.81 1.18
C GLU A 220 3.52 -14.53 1.38
N ASP A 221 4.06 -13.43 0.85
CA ASP A 221 3.36 -12.18 0.59
C ASP A 221 3.16 -12.00 -0.93
N PRO A 222 2.35 -11.05 -1.40
CA PRO A 222 2.12 -10.85 -2.84
C PRO A 222 3.40 -10.58 -3.65
N ASP A 223 4.38 -9.87 -3.07
CA ASP A 223 5.68 -9.58 -3.67
C ASP A 223 6.49 -10.88 -3.87
N SER A 224 6.67 -11.66 -2.80
CA SER A 224 7.41 -12.91 -2.83
C SER A 224 6.74 -13.96 -3.73
N TYR A 225 5.42 -14.10 -3.64
CA TYR A 225 4.68 -15.08 -4.39
C TYR A 225 4.78 -14.85 -5.90
N VAL A 226 4.47 -13.63 -6.36
CA VAL A 226 4.51 -13.33 -7.80
C VAL A 226 5.94 -13.38 -8.37
N THR A 227 6.93 -13.05 -7.55
CA THR A 227 8.34 -13.13 -7.94
C THR A 227 8.81 -14.57 -8.12
N LYS A 228 8.33 -15.50 -7.28
CA LYS A 228 8.71 -16.93 -7.32
C LYS A 228 7.92 -17.71 -8.37
N PHE A 229 6.62 -17.50 -8.44
CA PHE A 229 5.70 -18.39 -9.16
C PHE A 229 5.09 -17.75 -10.43
N GLY A 230 5.30 -16.44 -10.61
CA GLY A 230 4.82 -15.72 -11.80
C GLY A 230 3.33 -15.35 -11.77
N LYS A 231 2.92 -14.64 -12.84
CA LYS A 231 1.57 -14.11 -12.98
C LYS A 231 0.51 -15.21 -13.12
N GLU A 232 0.78 -16.23 -13.91
CA GLU A 232 -0.17 -17.32 -14.18
C GLU A 232 -0.59 -18.03 -12.90
N SER A 233 0.37 -18.36 -12.03
CA SER A 233 0.10 -18.96 -10.72
C SER A 233 -0.67 -18.00 -9.80
N PHE A 234 -0.34 -16.71 -9.86
CA PHE A 234 -1.07 -15.69 -9.11
C PHE A 234 -2.53 -15.55 -9.60
N ASP A 235 -2.74 -15.54 -10.91
CA ASP A 235 -4.10 -15.47 -11.50
C ASP A 235 -4.97 -16.66 -11.06
N GLU A 236 -4.38 -17.85 -10.92
CA GLU A 236 -5.11 -19.04 -10.40
C GLU A 236 -5.52 -18.87 -8.92
N ILE A 237 -4.66 -18.26 -8.09
CA ILE A 237 -5.02 -17.90 -6.71
C ILE A 237 -6.21 -16.93 -6.70
N ILE A 238 -6.18 -15.90 -7.52
CA ILE A 238 -7.26 -14.89 -7.60
C ILE A 238 -8.57 -15.50 -8.15
N LYS A 239 -8.50 -16.46 -9.06
CA LYS A 239 -9.69 -17.18 -9.57
C LYS A 239 -10.38 -18.03 -8.49
N ARG A 240 -9.60 -18.56 -7.55
CA ARG A 240 -10.09 -19.37 -6.42
C ARG A 240 -10.52 -18.52 -5.22
N ALA A 241 -10.54 -17.20 -5.35
CA ALA A 241 -10.97 -16.31 -4.28
C ALA A 241 -12.40 -16.64 -3.83
N GLU A 242 -12.56 -16.84 -2.53
CA GLU A 242 -13.78 -17.27 -1.88
C GLU A 242 -14.69 -16.08 -1.56
N ASN A 243 -15.98 -16.37 -1.39
CA ASN A 243 -16.90 -15.39 -0.85
C ASN A 243 -16.50 -15.06 0.60
N PHE A 244 -16.74 -13.81 1.03
CA PHE A 244 -16.38 -13.38 2.38
C PHE A 244 -17.02 -14.22 3.49
N LEU A 245 -18.23 -14.74 3.29
CA LEU A 245 -18.91 -15.60 4.27
C LEU A 245 -18.24 -16.95 4.41
N GLU A 246 -17.88 -17.58 3.30
CA GLU A 246 -17.14 -18.84 3.30
C GLU A 246 -15.82 -18.68 4.03
N TYR A 247 -15.05 -17.66 3.67
CA TYR A 247 -13.78 -17.33 4.32
C TYR A 247 -13.92 -17.07 5.83
N GLN A 248 -14.90 -16.26 6.25
CA GLN A 248 -15.12 -15.98 7.68
C GLN A 248 -15.58 -17.20 8.45
N THR A 249 -16.44 -18.04 7.85
CA THR A 249 -16.90 -19.28 8.47
C THR A 249 -15.74 -20.23 8.70
N GLU A 250 -14.90 -20.47 7.68
CA GLU A 250 -13.71 -21.32 7.81
C GLU A 250 -12.73 -20.78 8.86
N TYR A 251 -12.53 -19.45 8.89
CA TYR A 251 -11.71 -18.84 9.93
C TYR A 251 -12.24 -19.11 11.33
N TYR A 252 -13.55 -18.95 11.58
CA TYR A 252 -14.15 -19.24 12.90
C TYR A 252 -14.14 -20.72 13.25
N GLU A 253 -14.27 -21.61 12.28
CA GLU A 253 -14.10 -23.05 12.47
C GLU A 253 -12.67 -23.37 12.96
N THR A 254 -11.65 -22.84 12.28
CA THR A 254 -10.25 -23.05 12.67
C THR A 254 -9.91 -22.49 14.06
N GLN A 255 -10.67 -21.48 14.53
CA GLN A 255 -10.54 -20.92 15.89
C GLN A 255 -11.36 -21.69 16.93
N GLY A 256 -12.07 -22.76 16.56
CA GLY A 256 -12.94 -23.53 17.47
C GLY A 256 -14.13 -22.71 18.01
N MET A 257 -14.57 -21.69 17.25
CA MET A 257 -15.68 -20.83 17.68
C MET A 257 -17.01 -21.58 17.66
N PHE A 258 -17.12 -22.65 16.89
CA PHE A 258 -18.34 -23.48 16.83
C PHE A 258 -18.37 -24.65 17.82
N ASP A 259 -17.30 -24.86 18.57
CA ASP A 259 -17.19 -25.95 19.56
C ASP A 259 -17.93 -25.65 20.89
N ASP A 260 -18.24 -24.38 21.15
CA ASP A 260 -18.91 -23.90 22.36
C ASP A 260 -20.14 -23.05 22.00
N PRO A 261 -21.33 -23.30 22.62
CA PRO A 261 -22.56 -22.58 22.27
C PRO A 261 -22.46 -21.04 22.43
N THR A 262 -21.68 -20.56 23.40
CA THR A 262 -21.53 -19.12 23.63
C THR A 262 -20.67 -18.49 22.54
N LYS A 263 -19.55 -19.14 22.19
CA LYS A 263 -18.67 -18.71 21.11
C LYS A 263 -19.37 -18.82 19.75
N MET A 264 -20.16 -19.88 19.54
CA MET A 264 -20.97 -20.05 18.33
C MET A 264 -21.96 -18.91 18.15
N ALA A 265 -22.65 -18.48 19.21
CA ALA A 265 -23.57 -17.36 19.14
C ALA A 265 -22.85 -16.02 18.81
N GLU A 266 -21.61 -15.85 19.23
CA GLU A 266 -20.75 -14.73 18.88
C GLU A 266 -20.34 -14.79 17.40
N ALA A 267 -19.83 -15.92 16.93
CA ALA A 267 -19.44 -16.16 15.55
C ALA A 267 -20.61 -15.92 14.58
N ILE A 268 -21.80 -16.45 14.88
CA ILE A 268 -23.00 -16.23 14.06
C ILE A 268 -23.38 -14.76 14.00
N ARG A 269 -23.30 -14.05 15.12
CA ARG A 269 -23.58 -12.61 15.19
C ARG A 269 -22.66 -11.81 14.29
N ASP A 270 -21.36 -12.14 14.31
CA ASP A 270 -20.34 -11.49 13.49
C ASP A 270 -20.47 -11.83 12.00
N LEU A 271 -20.89 -13.05 11.66
CA LEU A 271 -21.19 -13.45 10.28
C LEU A 271 -22.42 -12.76 9.69
N VAL A 272 -23.47 -12.58 10.52
CA VAL A 272 -24.75 -11.98 10.07
C VAL A 272 -24.68 -10.47 10.03
N LYS A 273 -23.90 -9.84 10.92
CA LYS A 273 -23.80 -8.38 11.03
C LYS A 273 -23.49 -7.67 9.70
N PRO A 274 -22.53 -8.10 8.86
CA PRO A 274 -22.29 -7.47 7.58
C PRO A 274 -23.41 -7.62 6.55
N ILE A 275 -24.30 -8.61 6.72
CA ILE A 275 -25.41 -8.90 5.79
C ILE A 275 -26.66 -8.10 6.19
N ALA A 276 -26.77 -7.76 7.46
CA ALA A 276 -27.92 -7.02 8.01
C ALA A 276 -27.80 -5.49 7.86
N LEU A 277 -26.77 -5.04 7.15
CA LEU A 277 -26.48 -3.61 6.87
C LEU A 277 -27.12 -3.18 5.56
#